data_f477ec31f7e38bc054bae6bc99849ced
#
_entry.id   f477ec31f7e38bc054bae6bc99849ced
#
_cell.length_a   1.000
_cell.length_b   1.000
_cell.length_c   1.000
_cell.angle_alpha   90.00
_cell.angle_beta   90.00
_cell.angle_gamma   90.00
#
_symmetry.space_group_name_H-M   'P 1'
#
loop_
_entity.id
_entity.type
_entity.pdbx_description
1 polymer ?
#
loop_
_entity_poly.entity_id
_entity_poly.type
_entity_poly.pdbx_seq_one_letter_code
_entity_poly.pdbx_strand_id
1 'polypeptide(L)'
;MKILVQKFGGTSVATPERREKAARKIQAAASAGFAVVVVISAIGRSGDSYATDTLIDLAEGSGKATPRELDLLMSCGEVISCVVMAGVLGGFGLDPVVLTGAQAGIHTDSGFGDATILDVDGRRISSLLEEGRVPIVAGFQGVDARGDITTLGRGGSDLTAAILGEALKAEAVEIYTDVEGIMTADPRIVPEARIMDTVDYSEVFQMAEYGAKVIHPRAVEVAMRSRIPMYIKSALTDHPGTLITAAHTGRGYRAGEDGRLITAIAHVTGQARARVEFRGRRPDIERDEFLFTRIAEAGISIDMINICPESKVFIVEERRREALARLLETLGFDHDIKGGMGKVTVIGSRMRGVPGVMARTVRALDRAGIRIHQSSDSSMTISCLVEGERLSEAVIALHAEYGLEK
;
A
#
# COMPACT_ATOMS: atom_id res chain seq x y z
N MET A 1 10.98 -12.00 26.12
CA MET A 1 11.59 -12.26 24.78
C MET A 1 11.28 -11.06 23.91
N LYS A 2 12.29 -10.50 23.23
CA LYS A 2 12.08 -9.37 22.29
C LYS A 2 11.82 -9.94 20.92
N ILE A 3 10.61 -9.77 20.41
CA ILE A 3 10.21 -10.32 19.12
C ILE A 3 10.38 -9.25 18.04
N LEU A 4 10.97 -9.64 16.90
CA LEU A 4 11.09 -8.82 15.70
C LEU A 4 10.45 -9.56 14.53
N VAL A 5 9.51 -8.92 13.83
CA VAL A 5 8.93 -9.46 12.60
C VAL A 5 9.64 -8.84 11.41
N GLN A 6 10.22 -9.67 10.54
CA GLN A 6 10.91 -9.24 9.33
C GLN A 6 10.20 -9.78 8.10
N LYS A 7 9.70 -8.89 7.22
CA LYS A 7 9.05 -9.29 5.96
C LYS A 7 9.97 -9.01 4.78
N PHE A 8 10.09 -9.98 3.89
CA PHE A 8 10.85 -9.82 2.64
C PHE A 8 9.93 -9.94 1.43
N GLY A 9 9.91 -8.89 0.59
CA GLY A 9 9.16 -8.88 -0.66
C GLY A 9 9.74 -9.84 -1.71
N GLY A 10 8.96 -10.21 -2.71
CA GLY A 10 9.37 -11.17 -3.75
C GLY A 10 10.66 -10.78 -4.47
N THR A 11 10.85 -9.50 -4.76
CA THR A 11 12.09 -8.99 -5.36
C THR A 11 13.30 -9.10 -4.43
N SER A 12 13.09 -9.04 -3.11
CA SER A 12 14.15 -9.18 -2.10
C SER A 12 14.68 -10.60 -1.97
N VAL A 13 13.95 -11.61 -2.48
CA VAL A 13 14.32 -13.03 -2.44
C VAL A 13 14.41 -13.68 -3.84
N ALA A 14 14.40 -12.87 -4.90
CA ALA A 14 14.33 -13.33 -6.28
C ALA A 14 15.53 -14.16 -6.72
N THR A 15 16.75 -13.80 -6.31
CA THR A 15 17.97 -14.48 -6.72
C THR A 15 18.71 -15.09 -5.51
N PRO A 16 19.61 -16.07 -5.72
CA PRO A 16 20.43 -16.62 -4.64
C PRO A 16 21.15 -15.54 -3.83
N GLU A 17 21.78 -14.57 -4.50
CA GLU A 17 22.53 -13.48 -3.87
C GLU A 17 21.63 -12.59 -3.01
N ARG A 18 20.41 -12.34 -3.45
CA ARG A 18 19.42 -11.55 -2.69
C ARG A 18 18.94 -12.33 -1.46
N ARG A 19 18.71 -13.64 -1.59
CA ARG A 19 18.36 -14.51 -0.45
C ARG A 19 19.46 -14.56 0.60
N GLU A 20 20.74 -14.62 0.19
CA GLU A 20 21.85 -14.52 1.13
C GLU A 20 21.88 -13.17 1.86
N LYS A 21 21.64 -12.06 1.16
CA LYS A 21 21.54 -10.75 1.81
C LYS A 21 20.40 -10.70 2.82
N ALA A 22 19.22 -11.22 2.46
CA ALA A 22 18.09 -11.34 3.38
C ALA A 22 18.45 -12.21 4.61
N ALA A 23 19.12 -13.36 4.39
CA ALA A 23 19.58 -14.24 5.48
C ALA A 23 20.54 -13.54 6.43
N ARG A 24 21.44 -12.70 5.92
CA ARG A 24 22.35 -11.89 6.76
C ARG A 24 21.59 -10.91 7.66
N LYS A 25 20.51 -10.28 7.16
CA LYS A 25 19.66 -9.39 7.96
C LYS A 25 18.95 -10.17 9.08
N ILE A 26 18.43 -11.35 8.77
CA ILE A 26 17.77 -12.23 9.76
C ILE A 26 18.79 -12.70 10.81
N GLN A 27 19.95 -13.18 10.39
CA GLN A 27 21.01 -13.62 11.28
C GLN A 27 21.50 -12.47 12.19
N ALA A 28 21.67 -11.27 11.64
CA ALA A 28 22.09 -10.10 12.41
C ALA A 28 21.07 -9.75 13.51
N ALA A 29 19.78 -9.81 13.21
CA ALA A 29 18.71 -9.58 14.18
C ALA A 29 18.71 -10.66 15.27
N ALA A 30 18.85 -11.95 14.89
CA ALA A 30 18.95 -13.06 15.85
C ALA A 30 20.19 -12.91 16.74
N SER A 31 21.35 -12.54 16.17
CA SER A 31 22.60 -12.29 16.91
C SER A 31 22.51 -11.08 17.83
N ALA A 32 21.65 -10.10 17.52
CA ALA A 32 21.35 -8.97 18.40
C ALA A 32 20.38 -9.32 19.56
N GLY A 33 19.98 -10.60 19.67
CA GLY A 33 19.13 -11.11 20.76
C GLY A 33 17.63 -10.99 20.53
N PHE A 34 17.19 -10.75 19.28
CA PHE A 34 15.79 -10.82 18.94
C PHE A 34 15.33 -12.26 18.62
N ALA A 35 14.13 -12.60 19.05
CA ALA A 35 13.40 -13.73 18.53
C ALA A 35 12.74 -13.31 17.21
N VAL A 36 13.24 -13.85 16.09
CA VAL A 36 12.87 -13.37 14.76
C VAL A 36 11.76 -14.21 14.15
N VAL A 37 10.70 -13.55 13.69
CA VAL A 37 9.66 -14.13 12.83
C VAL A 37 9.85 -13.59 11.41
N VAL A 38 9.94 -14.47 10.44
CA VAL A 38 10.16 -14.09 9.04
C VAL A 38 8.87 -14.27 8.25
N VAL A 39 8.47 -13.26 7.48
CA VAL A 39 7.33 -13.33 6.54
C VAL A 39 7.88 -13.18 5.12
N ILE A 40 7.50 -14.08 4.21
CA ILE A 40 8.04 -14.10 2.85
C ILE A 40 6.90 -14.06 1.82
N SER A 41 7.08 -13.23 0.79
CA SER A 41 6.23 -13.20 -0.41
C SER A 41 6.71 -14.22 -1.44
N ALA A 42 5.88 -14.53 -2.43
CA ALA A 42 6.24 -15.31 -3.60
C ALA A 42 7.52 -14.76 -4.27
N ILE A 43 8.37 -15.64 -4.82
CA ILE A 43 9.65 -15.26 -5.43
C ILE A 43 9.42 -14.44 -6.71
N GLY A 44 10.12 -13.30 -6.82
CA GLY A 44 10.17 -12.53 -8.05
C GLY A 44 9.03 -11.54 -8.23
N ARG A 45 8.73 -11.23 -9.50
CA ARG A 45 7.65 -10.35 -9.95
C ARG A 45 7.03 -10.94 -11.22
N SER A 46 5.99 -10.30 -11.76
CA SER A 46 5.33 -10.72 -12.98
C SER A 46 6.34 -11.15 -14.06
N GLY A 47 6.15 -12.36 -14.62
CA GLY A 47 7.04 -13.02 -15.56
C GLY A 47 8.06 -14.01 -14.94
N ASP A 48 8.30 -13.95 -13.64
CA ASP A 48 9.11 -14.96 -12.95
C ASP A 48 8.26 -16.20 -12.62
N SER A 49 8.85 -17.40 -12.68
CA SER A 49 8.12 -18.69 -12.67
C SER A 49 7.18 -18.93 -11.50
N TYR A 50 7.47 -18.35 -10.32
CA TYR A 50 6.70 -18.58 -9.08
C TYR A 50 6.05 -17.32 -8.56
N ALA A 51 6.03 -16.25 -9.35
CA ALA A 51 5.36 -15.01 -8.97
C ALA A 51 3.84 -15.18 -9.01
N THR A 52 3.13 -14.52 -8.13
CA THR A 52 1.67 -14.59 -8.00
C THR A 52 0.96 -14.32 -9.31
N ASP A 53 1.35 -13.27 -10.06
CA ASP A 53 0.76 -12.94 -11.37
C ASP A 53 0.95 -14.09 -12.40
N THR A 54 2.15 -14.72 -12.41
CA THR A 54 2.44 -15.84 -13.32
C THR A 54 1.59 -17.08 -13.01
N LEU A 55 1.31 -17.32 -11.72
CA LEU A 55 0.42 -18.41 -11.30
C LEU A 55 -1.03 -18.12 -11.70
N ILE A 56 -1.47 -16.87 -11.61
CA ILE A 56 -2.81 -16.44 -12.09
C ILE A 56 -2.91 -16.65 -13.62
N ASP A 57 -1.93 -16.17 -14.39
CA ASP A 57 -1.91 -16.33 -15.86
C ASP A 57 -1.97 -17.81 -16.27
N LEU A 58 -1.28 -18.69 -15.52
CA LEU A 58 -1.32 -20.14 -15.74
C LEU A 58 -2.73 -20.72 -15.56
N ALA A 59 -3.45 -20.28 -14.52
CA ALA A 59 -4.82 -20.73 -14.26
C ALA A 59 -5.80 -20.21 -15.32
N GLU A 60 -5.70 -18.94 -15.69
CA GLU A 60 -6.55 -18.31 -16.71
C GLU A 60 -6.36 -18.98 -18.08
N GLY A 61 -5.13 -19.36 -18.43
CA GLY A 61 -4.82 -20.10 -19.65
C GLY A 61 -5.34 -21.54 -19.67
N SER A 62 -5.71 -22.11 -18.52
CA SER A 62 -6.15 -23.51 -18.37
C SER A 62 -7.67 -23.66 -18.30
N GLY A 63 -8.45 -22.58 -18.21
CA GLY A 63 -9.91 -22.60 -18.11
C GLY A 63 -10.44 -21.71 -16.98
N LYS A 64 -11.64 -22.02 -16.50
CA LYS A 64 -12.29 -21.23 -15.42
C LYS A 64 -12.02 -21.87 -14.05
N ALA A 65 -10.92 -21.49 -13.40
CA ALA A 65 -10.73 -21.79 -11.99
C ALA A 65 -11.71 -20.96 -11.13
N THR A 66 -12.23 -21.53 -10.05
CA THR A 66 -13.03 -20.76 -9.10
C THR A 66 -12.12 -19.86 -8.25
N PRO A 67 -12.65 -18.80 -7.62
CA PRO A 67 -11.85 -17.97 -6.71
C PRO A 67 -11.13 -18.77 -5.62
N ARG A 68 -11.75 -19.84 -5.10
CA ARG A 68 -11.16 -20.75 -4.11
C ARG A 68 -9.93 -21.48 -4.64
N GLU A 69 -10.00 -22.04 -5.84
CA GLU A 69 -8.86 -22.73 -6.48
C GLU A 69 -7.76 -21.75 -6.86
N LEU A 70 -8.10 -20.51 -7.21
CA LEU A 70 -7.11 -19.45 -7.47
C LEU A 70 -6.35 -19.09 -6.19
N ASP A 71 -7.02 -18.94 -5.06
CA ASP A 71 -6.38 -18.68 -3.76
C ASP A 71 -5.42 -19.80 -3.37
N LEU A 72 -5.86 -21.06 -3.55
CA LEU A 72 -5.01 -22.22 -3.30
C LEU A 72 -3.77 -22.21 -4.20
N LEU A 73 -3.91 -21.93 -5.49
CA LEU A 73 -2.79 -21.87 -6.44
C LEU A 73 -1.83 -20.72 -6.09
N MET A 74 -2.35 -19.53 -5.85
CA MET A 74 -1.53 -18.36 -5.50
C MET A 74 -0.72 -18.63 -4.23
N SER A 75 -1.31 -19.25 -3.21
CA SER A 75 -0.63 -19.55 -1.94
C SER A 75 0.62 -20.44 -2.10
N CYS A 76 0.69 -21.24 -3.16
CA CYS A 76 1.85 -22.08 -3.43
C CYS A 76 3.14 -21.27 -3.67
N GLY A 77 3.04 -20.05 -4.24
CA GLY A 77 4.18 -19.20 -4.50
C GLY A 77 4.95 -18.82 -3.22
N GLU A 78 4.21 -18.43 -2.18
CA GLU A 78 4.79 -18.09 -0.88
C GLU A 78 5.36 -19.32 -0.17
N VAL A 79 4.69 -20.47 -0.26
CA VAL A 79 5.18 -21.73 0.34
C VAL A 79 6.50 -22.16 -0.28
N ILE A 80 6.60 -22.13 -1.62
CA ILE A 80 7.86 -22.40 -2.33
C ILE A 80 8.96 -21.46 -1.87
N SER A 81 8.66 -20.16 -1.80
CA SER A 81 9.61 -19.14 -1.35
C SER A 81 10.11 -19.38 0.07
N CYS A 82 9.23 -19.75 0.99
CA CYS A 82 9.56 -20.07 2.38
C CYS A 82 10.48 -21.28 2.48
N VAL A 83 10.21 -22.37 1.75
CA VAL A 83 11.03 -23.58 1.76
C VAL A 83 12.43 -23.30 1.20
N VAL A 84 12.52 -22.54 0.10
CA VAL A 84 13.81 -22.12 -0.47
C VAL A 84 14.60 -21.28 0.55
N MET A 85 13.96 -20.33 1.21
CA MET A 85 14.60 -19.49 2.22
C MET A 85 15.02 -20.28 3.47
N ALA A 86 14.23 -21.27 3.88
CA ALA A 86 14.59 -22.17 4.99
C ALA A 86 15.92 -22.90 4.72
N GLY A 87 16.12 -23.41 3.49
CA GLY A 87 17.39 -24.00 3.08
C GLY A 87 18.57 -23.03 3.20
N VAL A 88 18.38 -21.77 2.81
CA VAL A 88 19.41 -20.73 2.95
C VAL A 88 19.71 -20.44 4.42
N LEU A 89 18.69 -20.25 5.26
CA LEU A 89 18.86 -19.94 6.69
C LEU A 89 19.53 -21.08 7.46
N GLY A 90 19.26 -22.35 7.10
CA GLY A 90 19.97 -23.51 7.64
C GLY A 90 21.47 -23.42 7.38
N GLY A 91 21.88 -22.96 6.20
CA GLY A 91 23.29 -22.70 5.86
C GLY A 91 23.95 -21.58 6.68
N PHE A 92 23.13 -20.66 7.24
CA PHE A 92 23.57 -19.60 8.16
C PHE A 92 23.54 -20.02 9.64
N GLY A 93 23.31 -21.31 9.96
CA GLY A 93 23.29 -21.83 11.32
C GLY A 93 22.05 -21.49 12.12
N LEU A 94 20.96 -21.11 11.46
CA LEU A 94 19.65 -20.91 12.07
C LEU A 94 18.80 -22.18 11.96
N ASP A 95 17.81 -22.38 12.83
CA ASP A 95 16.86 -23.49 12.79
C ASP A 95 15.48 -23.01 12.31
N PRO A 96 15.24 -22.95 10.98
CA PRO A 96 14.01 -22.43 10.42
C PRO A 96 12.86 -23.44 10.46
N VAL A 97 11.63 -22.96 10.66
CA VAL A 97 10.41 -23.73 10.56
C VAL A 97 9.43 -23.03 9.64
N VAL A 98 9.11 -23.63 8.50
CA VAL A 98 8.14 -23.10 7.55
C VAL A 98 6.71 -23.34 8.04
N LEU A 99 5.91 -22.29 8.01
CA LEU A 99 4.50 -22.30 8.35
C LEU A 99 3.67 -21.69 7.21
N THR A 100 2.60 -22.34 6.81
CA THR A 100 1.53 -21.73 6.02
C THR A 100 0.78 -20.68 6.86
N GLY A 101 -0.06 -19.84 6.23
CA GLY A 101 -0.92 -18.91 6.97
C GLY A 101 -1.81 -19.61 7.99
N ALA A 102 -2.40 -20.75 7.60
CA ALA A 102 -3.18 -21.60 8.50
C ALA A 102 -2.37 -22.11 9.69
N GLN A 103 -1.16 -22.59 9.45
CA GLN A 103 -0.27 -23.10 10.50
C GLN A 103 0.27 -21.99 11.41
N ALA A 104 0.32 -20.75 10.91
CA ALA A 104 0.67 -19.55 11.67
C ALA A 104 -0.53 -19.00 12.46
N GLY A 105 -1.72 -19.62 12.32
CA GLY A 105 -2.93 -19.26 13.05
C GLY A 105 -3.67 -18.05 12.48
N ILE A 106 -3.52 -17.74 11.19
CA ILE A 106 -4.22 -16.63 10.53
C ILE A 106 -5.59 -17.10 10.06
N HIS A 107 -6.64 -16.72 10.79
CA HIS A 107 -8.02 -17.06 10.48
C HIS A 107 -8.73 -15.93 9.74
N THR A 108 -9.46 -16.29 8.67
CA THR A 108 -10.14 -15.35 7.79
C THR A 108 -11.61 -15.72 7.58
N ASP A 109 -12.35 -14.81 6.96
CA ASP A 109 -13.62 -15.16 6.31
C ASP A 109 -13.38 -15.94 5.00
N SER A 110 -14.47 -16.31 4.30
CA SER A 110 -14.42 -17.01 2.99
C SER A 110 -14.43 -16.04 1.80
N GLY A 111 -13.91 -14.82 1.96
CA GLY A 111 -13.81 -13.81 0.92
C GLY A 111 -12.63 -14.07 -0.02
N PHE A 112 -12.70 -15.13 -0.83
CA PHE A 112 -11.60 -15.53 -1.72
C PHE A 112 -11.12 -14.37 -2.60
N GLY A 113 -9.79 -14.19 -2.68
CA GLY A 113 -9.10 -13.13 -3.41
C GLY A 113 -8.82 -11.86 -2.59
N ASP A 114 -9.62 -11.55 -1.58
CA ASP A 114 -9.44 -10.40 -0.66
C ASP A 114 -10.10 -10.68 0.70
N ALA A 115 -9.66 -11.74 1.36
CA ALA A 115 -10.24 -12.20 2.61
C ALA A 115 -9.97 -11.23 3.77
N THR A 116 -10.96 -11.11 4.65
CA THR A 116 -10.87 -10.35 5.88
C THR A 116 -10.30 -11.21 7.00
N ILE A 117 -9.28 -10.71 7.70
CA ILE A 117 -8.71 -11.39 8.86
C ILE A 117 -9.67 -11.24 10.04
N LEU A 118 -10.07 -12.35 10.63
CA LEU A 118 -10.98 -12.42 11.77
C LEU A 118 -10.22 -12.53 13.09
N ASP A 119 -9.16 -13.35 13.12
CA ASP A 119 -8.35 -13.61 14.32
C ASP A 119 -6.94 -14.12 13.94
N VAL A 120 -6.00 -14.00 14.86
CA VAL A 120 -4.63 -14.53 14.73
C VAL A 120 -4.21 -15.25 16.00
N ASP A 121 -4.08 -16.57 15.92
CA ASP A 121 -3.56 -17.40 17.02
C ASP A 121 -2.04 -17.59 16.94
N GLY A 122 -1.31 -16.71 17.61
CA GLY A 122 0.15 -16.73 17.63
C GLY A 122 0.81 -17.80 18.50
N ARG A 123 0.06 -18.70 19.17
CA ARG A 123 0.62 -19.67 20.14
C ARG A 123 1.67 -20.59 19.55
N ARG A 124 1.44 -21.11 18.34
CA ARG A 124 2.43 -21.97 17.66
C ARG A 124 3.73 -21.25 17.35
N ILE A 125 3.64 -20.01 16.88
CA ILE A 125 4.82 -19.17 16.61
C ILE A 125 5.56 -18.90 17.91
N SER A 126 4.87 -18.54 18.99
CA SER A 126 5.46 -18.28 20.31
C SER A 126 6.20 -19.50 20.84
N SER A 127 5.64 -20.70 20.73
CA SER A 127 6.30 -21.95 21.15
C SER A 127 7.60 -22.19 20.37
N LEU A 128 7.59 -22.00 19.05
CA LEU A 128 8.80 -22.14 18.24
C LEU A 128 9.89 -21.13 18.60
N LEU A 129 9.51 -19.89 18.90
CA LEU A 129 10.45 -18.86 19.36
C LEU A 129 11.05 -19.20 20.73
N GLU A 130 10.27 -19.78 21.66
CA GLU A 130 10.74 -20.27 22.95
C GLU A 130 11.73 -21.45 22.82
N GLU A 131 11.57 -22.27 21.78
CA GLU A 131 12.50 -23.34 21.40
C GLU A 131 13.78 -22.81 20.74
N GLY A 132 13.91 -21.49 20.52
CA GLY A 132 15.04 -20.85 19.82
C GLY A 132 15.03 -21.03 18.32
N ARG A 133 13.87 -21.41 17.73
CA ARG A 133 13.71 -21.63 16.29
C ARG A 133 13.25 -20.34 15.58
N VAL A 134 13.40 -20.32 14.26
CA VAL A 134 13.02 -19.18 13.41
C VAL A 134 11.79 -19.55 12.58
N PRO A 135 10.57 -19.14 12.98
CA PRO A 135 9.38 -19.32 12.15
C PRO A 135 9.48 -18.53 10.84
N ILE A 136 9.27 -19.20 9.70
CA ILE A 136 9.12 -18.59 8.37
C ILE A 136 7.69 -18.75 7.94
N VAL A 137 6.94 -17.67 7.92
CA VAL A 137 5.52 -17.67 7.59
C VAL A 137 5.32 -17.29 6.12
N ALA A 138 4.56 -18.10 5.41
CA ALA A 138 4.08 -17.76 4.07
C ALA A 138 3.12 -16.57 4.20
N GLY A 139 3.52 -15.42 3.66
CA GLY A 139 2.70 -14.21 3.67
C GLY A 139 1.47 -14.33 2.76
N PHE A 140 0.63 -13.30 2.71
CA PHE A 140 -0.48 -13.18 1.78
C PHE A 140 -1.66 -14.15 1.99
N GLN A 141 -1.57 -15.13 2.88
CA GLN A 141 -2.55 -16.20 3.01
C GLN A 141 -3.06 -16.41 4.44
N GLY A 142 -4.29 -16.93 4.55
CA GLY A 142 -4.91 -17.39 5.78
C GLY A 142 -5.74 -18.65 5.52
N VAL A 143 -6.66 -18.96 6.45
CA VAL A 143 -7.56 -20.11 6.36
C VAL A 143 -8.94 -19.72 6.86
N ASP A 144 -9.98 -20.12 6.14
CA ASP A 144 -11.36 -19.94 6.57
C ASP A 144 -11.80 -21.02 7.58
N ALA A 145 -13.03 -20.89 8.11
CA ALA A 145 -13.60 -21.82 9.09
C ALA A 145 -13.80 -23.25 8.55
N ARG A 146 -13.76 -23.46 7.23
CA ARG A 146 -13.85 -24.78 6.58
C ARG A 146 -12.50 -25.42 6.34
N GLY A 147 -11.40 -24.69 6.60
CA GLY A 147 -10.05 -25.14 6.32
C GLY A 147 -9.58 -24.82 4.89
N ASP A 148 -10.34 -24.03 4.13
CA ASP A 148 -9.95 -23.60 2.81
C ASP A 148 -8.93 -22.44 2.89
N ILE A 149 -7.90 -22.49 2.06
CA ILE A 149 -6.90 -21.42 1.99
C ILE A 149 -7.52 -20.21 1.32
N THR A 150 -7.30 -19.05 1.91
CA THR A 150 -7.74 -17.74 1.43
C THR A 150 -6.56 -16.83 1.21
N THR A 151 -6.67 -15.86 0.29
CA THR A 151 -5.67 -14.83 0.09
C THR A 151 -6.15 -13.46 0.57
N LEU A 152 -5.21 -12.62 1.03
CA LEU A 152 -5.50 -11.33 1.69
C LEU A 152 -5.54 -10.14 0.72
N GLY A 153 -5.52 -10.40 -0.56
CA GLY A 153 -5.48 -9.36 -1.58
C GLY A 153 -4.13 -8.63 -1.70
N ARG A 154 -4.10 -7.53 -2.45
CA ARG A 154 -2.87 -6.76 -2.66
C ARG A 154 -2.23 -6.31 -1.34
N GLY A 155 -0.89 -6.40 -1.27
CA GLY A 155 -0.14 -6.07 -0.06
C GLY A 155 -0.34 -7.07 1.10
N GLY A 156 -0.95 -8.23 0.85
CA GLY A 156 -1.28 -9.21 1.88
C GLY A 156 -0.08 -9.69 2.70
N SER A 157 1.14 -9.75 2.12
CA SER A 157 2.33 -10.13 2.91
C SER A 157 2.77 -9.01 3.88
N ASP A 158 2.60 -7.72 3.53
CA ASP A 158 2.84 -6.60 4.44
C ASP A 158 1.80 -6.64 5.58
N LEU A 159 0.54 -6.93 5.22
CA LEU A 159 -0.53 -7.11 6.19
C LEU A 159 -0.24 -8.31 7.11
N THR A 160 0.22 -9.45 6.57
CA THR A 160 0.65 -10.62 7.37
C THR A 160 1.71 -10.22 8.40
N ALA A 161 2.73 -9.46 8.01
CA ALA A 161 3.77 -9.02 8.94
C ALA A 161 3.22 -8.10 10.04
N ALA A 162 2.34 -7.17 9.68
CA ALA A 162 1.74 -6.23 10.63
C ALA A 162 0.85 -6.95 11.67
N ILE A 163 -0.03 -7.88 11.23
CA ILE A 163 -0.91 -8.62 12.14
C ILE A 163 -0.15 -9.60 13.05
N LEU A 164 0.91 -10.24 12.53
CA LEU A 164 1.78 -11.07 13.36
C LEU A 164 2.53 -10.21 14.38
N GLY A 165 2.98 -9.01 13.98
CA GLY A 165 3.54 -8.03 14.90
C GLY A 165 2.57 -7.69 16.04
N GLU A 166 1.30 -7.43 15.70
CA GLU A 166 0.22 -7.15 16.67
C GLU A 166 -0.03 -8.35 17.60
N ALA A 167 -0.28 -9.54 17.02
CA ALA A 167 -0.62 -10.74 17.79
C ALA A 167 0.50 -11.20 18.73
N LEU A 168 1.76 -11.04 18.31
CA LEU A 168 2.94 -11.42 19.08
C LEU A 168 3.49 -10.29 19.97
N LYS A 169 2.90 -9.10 19.93
CA LYS A 169 3.38 -7.89 20.63
C LYS A 169 4.85 -7.61 20.33
N ALA A 170 5.20 -7.64 19.05
CA ALA A 170 6.56 -7.44 18.59
C ALA A 170 7.10 -6.05 18.97
N GLU A 171 8.41 -5.95 19.22
CA GLU A 171 9.10 -4.67 19.44
C GLU A 171 9.04 -3.77 18.20
N ALA A 172 9.10 -4.40 17.00
CA ALA A 172 8.97 -3.72 15.72
C ALA A 172 8.61 -4.69 14.59
N VAL A 173 8.17 -4.12 13.47
CA VAL A 173 8.01 -4.80 12.18
C VAL A 173 8.96 -4.16 11.17
N GLU A 174 9.79 -4.93 10.49
CA GLU A 174 10.67 -4.47 9.42
C GLU A 174 10.17 -5.00 8.07
N ILE A 175 9.85 -4.11 7.17
CA ILE A 175 9.43 -4.42 5.79
C ILE A 175 10.64 -4.18 4.87
N TYR A 176 11.20 -5.25 4.35
CA TYR A 176 12.28 -5.20 3.37
C TYR A 176 11.71 -5.22 1.95
N THR A 177 12.07 -4.20 1.18
CA THR A 177 11.59 -3.96 -0.18
C THR A 177 12.76 -3.59 -1.11
N ASP A 178 12.47 -3.14 -2.33
CA ASP A 178 13.47 -2.72 -3.32
C ASP A 178 13.89 -1.25 -3.19
N VAL A 179 13.29 -0.51 -2.25
CA VAL A 179 13.68 0.88 -1.93
C VAL A 179 14.32 0.98 -0.56
N GLU A 180 15.16 1.98 -0.35
CA GLU A 180 15.89 2.17 0.91
C GLU A 180 15.03 2.74 2.05
N GLY A 181 13.87 3.33 1.71
CA GLY A 181 12.95 3.93 2.66
C GLY A 181 11.82 4.65 1.95
N ILE A 182 11.01 5.39 2.70
CA ILE A 182 9.94 6.24 2.15
C ILE A 182 10.56 7.58 1.76
N MET A 183 10.28 8.04 0.54
CA MET A 183 10.86 9.26 -0.01
C MET A 183 9.82 10.38 -0.09
N THR A 184 10.30 11.62 -0.12
CA THR A 184 9.48 12.84 -0.22
C THR A 184 8.69 12.95 -1.52
N ALA A 185 9.10 12.25 -2.58
CA ALA A 185 8.39 12.04 -3.84
C ALA A 185 8.92 10.77 -4.53
N ASP A 186 8.36 10.40 -5.67
CA ASP A 186 8.89 9.31 -6.50
C ASP A 186 10.25 9.72 -7.11
N PRO A 187 11.36 9.02 -6.77
CA PRO A 187 12.70 9.39 -7.24
C PRO A 187 12.87 9.23 -8.76
N ARG A 188 11.98 8.49 -9.44
CA ARG A 188 11.96 8.38 -10.90
C ARG A 188 11.47 9.66 -11.57
N ILE A 189 10.72 10.50 -10.85
CA ILE A 189 10.21 11.80 -11.30
C ILE A 189 11.03 12.92 -10.72
N VAL A 190 11.39 12.84 -9.44
CA VAL A 190 12.14 13.85 -8.69
C VAL A 190 13.44 13.23 -8.21
N PRO A 191 14.56 13.35 -8.96
CA PRO A 191 15.84 12.76 -8.55
C PRO A 191 16.37 13.33 -7.20
N GLU A 192 15.95 14.53 -6.82
CA GLU A 192 16.29 15.22 -5.57
C GLU A 192 15.40 14.75 -4.39
N ALA A 193 14.44 13.84 -4.61
CA ALA A 193 13.67 13.27 -3.54
C ALA A 193 14.57 12.56 -2.53
N ARG A 194 14.34 12.78 -1.25
CA ARG A 194 15.18 12.21 -0.19
C ARG A 194 14.41 11.21 0.66
N ILE A 195 15.13 10.29 1.26
CA ILE A 195 14.61 9.33 2.23
C ILE A 195 14.29 10.10 3.51
N MET A 196 13.14 9.84 4.09
CA MET A 196 12.71 10.38 5.38
C MET A 196 13.15 9.43 6.50
N ASP A 197 13.83 9.96 7.53
CA ASP A 197 14.28 9.14 8.66
C ASP A 197 13.10 8.60 9.48
N THR A 198 12.10 9.47 9.71
CA THR A 198 10.90 9.14 10.48
C THR A 198 9.67 9.79 9.87
N VAL A 199 8.54 9.06 9.86
CA VAL A 199 7.25 9.55 9.34
C VAL A 199 6.13 9.08 10.25
N ASP A 200 5.07 9.89 10.42
CA ASP A 200 3.88 9.50 11.17
C ASP A 200 3.04 8.46 10.42
N TYR A 201 2.40 7.52 11.15
CA TYR A 201 1.53 6.51 10.55
C TYR A 201 0.47 7.11 9.64
N SER A 202 -0.17 8.21 10.05
CA SER A 202 -1.23 8.84 9.28
C SER A 202 -0.71 9.47 7.98
N GLU A 203 0.51 10.01 7.97
CA GLU A 203 1.14 10.53 6.75
C GLU A 203 1.48 9.39 5.78
N VAL A 204 2.08 8.30 6.28
CA VAL A 204 2.38 7.12 5.45
C VAL A 204 1.10 6.48 4.90
N PHE A 205 0.04 6.41 5.71
CA PHE A 205 -1.27 5.94 5.26
C PHE A 205 -1.77 6.79 4.08
N GLN A 206 -1.73 8.13 4.21
CA GLN A 206 -2.10 9.03 3.10
C GLN A 206 -1.19 8.84 1.88
N MET A 207 0.13 8.74 2.08
CA MET A 207 1.05 8.51 0.98
C MET A 207 0.72 7.24 0.21
N ALA A 208 0.43 6.15 0.92
CA ALA A 208 0.08 4.86 0.32
C ALA A 208 -1.27 4.91 -0.44
N GLU A 209 -2.28 5.56 0.13
CA GLU A 209 -3.59 5.77 -0.51
C GLU A 209 -3.49 6.65 -1.78
N TYR A 210 -2.60 7.64 -1.77
CA TYR A 210 -2.43 8.57 -2.88
C TYR A 210 -1.30 8.22 -3.85
N GLY A 211 -0.80 6.96 -3.83
CA GLY A 211 0.02 6.40 -4.89
C GLY A 211 1.48 6.12 -4.58
N ALA A 212 1.96 6.39 -3.37
CA ALA A 212 3.29 5.95 -2.94
C ALA A 212 3.26 4.44 -2.64
N LYS A 213 3.65 3.61 -3.61
CA LYS A 213 3.54 2.14 -3.57
C LYS A 213 4.66 1.47 -2.76
N VAL A 214 5.07 2.03 -1.63
CA VAL A 214 6.16 1.48 -0.81
C VAL A 214 5.65 0.46 0.20
N ILE A 215 4.47 0.70 0.75
CA ILE A 215 3.78 -0.16 1.72
C ILE A 215 2.27 -0.11 1.49
N HIS A 216 1.58 -1.21 1.84
CA HIS A 216 0.12 -1.23 1.70
C HIS A 216 -0.58 -0.52 2.86
N PRO A 217 -1.63 0.32 2.60
CA PRO A 217 -2.34 1.08 3.64
C PRO A 217 -2.85 0.22 4.79
N ARG A 218 -3.43 -0.96 4.51
CA ARG A 218 -3.93 -1.89 5.54
C ARG A 218 -2.86 -2.33 6.55
N ALA A 219 -1.60 -2.48 6.11
CA ALA A 219 -0.49 -2.81 7.01
C ALA A 219 -0.14 -1.64 7.94
N VAL A 220 -0.17 -0.41 7.39
CA VAL A 220 0.05 0.81 8.17
C VAL A 220 -1.06 1.02 9.20
N GLU A 221 -2.32 0.75 8.83
CA GLU A 221 -3.48 0.83 9.73
C GLU A 221 -3.35 -0.11 10.93
N VAL A 222 -2.92 -1.36 10.69
CA VAL A 222 -2.66 -2.33 11.77
C VAL A 222 -1.55 -1.82 12.69
N ALA A 223 -0.42 -1.37 12.14
CA ALA A 223 0.69 -0.85 12.93
C ALA A 223 0.30 0.40 13.74
N MET A 224 -0.52 1.29 13.16
CA MET A 224 -1.03 2.49 13.82
C MET A 224 -1.94 2.14 15.02
N ARG A 225 -2.93 1.25 14.85
CA ARG A 225 -3.85 0.87 15.93
C ARG A 225 -3.15 0.12 17.06
N SER A 226 -2.16 -0.71 16.75
CA SER A 226 -1.36 -1.47 17.71
C SER A 226 -0.16 -0.70 18.25
N ARG A 227 0.14 0.48 17.68
CA ARG A 227 1.29 1.33 18.02
C ARG A 227 2.64 0.63 17.91
N ILE A 228 2.78 -0.29 16.97
CA ILE A 228 4.02 -1.01 16.74
C ILE A 228 4.90 -0.23 15.77
N PRO A 229 6.14 0.14 16.14
CA PRO A 229 7.09 0.75 15.23
C PRO A 229 7.29 -0.12 13.97
N MET A 230 7.23 0.50 12.80
CA MET A 230 7.44 -0.18 11.54
C MET A 230 8.59 0.47 10.79
N TYR A 231 9.49 -0.32 10.23
CA TYR A 231 10.59 0.17 9.42
C TYR A 231 10.43 -0.25 7.96
N ILE A 232 10.66 0.68 7.06
CA ILE A 232 10.81 0.38 5.63
C ILE A 232 12.30 0.41 5.30
N LYS A 233 12.83 -0.71 4.81
CA LYS A 233 14.26 -0.92 4.58
C LYS A 233 14.52 -1.61 3.25
N SER A 234 15.75 -1.48 2.73
CA SER A 234 16.21 -2.31 1.61
C SER A 234 16.89 -3.57 2.13
N ALA A 235 16.58 -4.72 1.51
CA ALA A 235 17.33 -5.94 1.74
C ALA A 235 18.74 -5.89 1.13
N LEU A 236 19.01 -4.94 0.22
CA LEU A 236 20.22 -4.89 -0.60
C LEU A 236 21.31 -3.98 -0.04
N THR A 237 20.95 -3.04 0.84
CA THR A 237 21.85 -2.04 1.44
C THR A 237 21.77 -2.06 2.96
N ASP A 238 22.67 -1.32 3.62
CA ASP A 238 22.68 -1.17 5.08
C ASP A 238 22.10 0.18 5.53
N HIS A 239 21.38 0.87 4.64
CA HIS A 239 20.68 2.08 5.00
C HIS A 239 19.66 1.80 6.14
N PRO A 240 19.57 2.66 7.19
CA PRO A 240 18.68 2.43 8.34
C PRO A 240 17.21 2.37 7.95
N GLY A 241 16.85 2.96 6.81
CA GLY A 241 15.48 3.00 6.30
C GLY A 241 14.69 4.16 6.89
N THR A 242 13.36 4.03 6.80
CA THR A 242 12.39 4.97 7.38
C THR A 242 11.67 4.32 8.55
N LEU A 243 11.66 4.98 9.71
CA LEU A 243 10.84 4.60 10.85
C LEU A 243 9.43 5.18 10.70
N ILE A 244 8.42 4.34 10.76
CA ILE A 244 7.01 4.73 10.84
C ILE A 244 6.57 4.56 12.30
N THR A 245 6.15 5.64 12.95
CA THR A 245 5.76 5.64 14.35
C THR A 245 4.77 6.77 14.65
N ALA A 246 4.15 6.75 15.83
CA ALA A 246 3.28 7.86 16.23
C ALA A 246 4.11 9.12 16.55
N ALA A 247 3.71 10.26 16.06
CA ALA A 247 4.39 11.55 16.23
C ALA A 247 4.57 12.02 17.69
N HIS A 248 4.10 11.26 18.69
CA HIS A 248 3.94 11.74 20.07
C HIS A 248 4.48 10.82 21.17
N THR A 249 5.41 9.91 20.92
CA THR A 249 5.93 9.03 21.97
C THR A 249 7.28 9.46 22.56
N GLY A 250 7.60 10.74 22.61
CA GLY A 250 8.81 11.17 23.31
C GLY A 250 9.20 12.62 23.08
N ARG A 251 9.81 13.21 24.09
CA ARG A 251 10.38 14.56 24.08
C ARG A 251 11.20 14.78 22.79
N GLY A 252 10.68 15.59 21.86
CA GLY A 252 11.48 16.16 20.78
C GLY A 252 11.00 15.96 19.34
N TYR A 253 10.03 15.08 19.05
CA TYR A 253 9.51 14.98 17.69
C TYR A 253 8.54 16.14 17.40
N ARG A 254 9.04 17.19 16.79
CA ARG A 254 8.19 18.15 16.06
C ARG A 254 7.95 17.53 14.68
N ALA A 255 6.70 17.47 14.25
CA ALA A 255 6.35 17.02 12.90
C ALA A 255 7.19 17.79 11.86
N GLY A 256 8.00 17.06 11.08
CA GLY A 256 9.16 17.57 10.36
C GLY A 256 10.18 18.17 11.33
N GLU A 257 11.36 17.61 11.51
CA GLU A 257 12.42 18.15 12.38
C GLU A 257 12.70 19.65 12.12
N ASP A 258 12.20 20.18 10.99
CA ASP A 258 12.33 21.56 10.52
C ASP A 258 11.04 22.40 10.63
N GLY A 259 9.96 21.92 11.27
CA GLY A 259 8.68 22.64 11.32
C GLY A 259 7.92 22.69 10.00
N ARG A 260 8.24 21.82 9.04
CA ARG A 260 7.60 21.78 7.72
C ARG A 260 6.17 21.33 7.82
N LEU A 261 5.33 22.02 7.06
CA LEU A 261 3.90 21.74 6.96
C LEU A 261 3.60 20.58 5.99
N ILE A 262 4.45 20.40 4.98
CA ILE A 262 4.31 19.40 3.91
C ILE A 262 5.43 18.38 4.03
N THR A 263 5.04 17.12 3.96
CA THR A 263 5.92 15.95 4.15
C THR A 263 6.30 15.31 2.82
N ALA A 264 5.35 15.19 1.88
CA ALA A 264 5.58 14.49 0.63
C ALA A 264 4.64 14.94 -0.49
N ILE A 265 5.03 14.62 -1.73
CA ILE A 265 4.19 14.73 -2.93
C ILE A 265 3.96 13.32 -3.48
N ALA A 266 2.70 12.88 -3.50
CA ALA A 266 2.30 11.63 -4.13
C ALA A 266 1.58 11.88 -5.46
N HIS A 267 1.48 10.86 -6.31
CA HIS A 267 0.76 10.97 -7.57
C HIS A 267 0.11 9.65 -7.99
N VAL A 268 -0.97 9.76 -8.75
CA VAL A 268 -1.66 8.62 -9.37
C VAL A 268 -1.89 8.93 -10.84
N THR A 269 -1.48 8.04 -11.72
CA THR A 269 -1.72 8.10 -13.17
C THR A 269 -3.04 7.42 -13.54
N GLY A 270 -3.49 7.55 -14.79
CA GLY A 270 -4.60 6.77 -15.32
C GLY A 270 -5.93 7.10 -14.67
N GLN A 271 -6.27 8.39 -14.59
CA GLN A 271 -7.54 8.88 -14.10
C GLN A 271 -8.40 9.42 -15.24
N ALA A 272 -9.71 9.32 -15.11
CA ALA A 272 -10.68 9.97 -15.97
C ALA A 272 -11.62 10.83 -15.15
N ARG A 273 -11.88 12.06 -15.61
CA ARG A 273 -12.81 13.00 -14.98
C ARG A 273 -14.17 12.89 -15.64
N ALA A 274 -15.17 12.53 -14.88
CA ALA A 274 -16.55 12.48 -15.30
C ALA A 274 -17.31 13.71 -14.81
N ARG A 275 -18.13 14.30 -15.68
CA ARG A 275 -19.10 15.32 -15.38
C ARG A 275 -20.46 14.86 -15.85
N VAL A 276 -21.41 14.75 -14.94
CA VAL A 276 -22.79 14.35 -15.20
C VAL A 276 -23.69 15.58 -15.03
N GLU A 277 -24.45 15.93 -16.07
CA GLU A 277 -25.29 17.14 -16.11
C GLU A 277 -26.69 16.85 -15.60
N PHE A 278 -27.24 17.81 -14.85
CA PHE A 278 -28.59 17.79 -14.29
C PHE A 278 -29.43 18.97 -14.79
N ARG A 279 -29.12 19.50 -15.97
CA ARG A 279 -29.74 20.73 -16.52
C ARG A 279 -31.25 20.63 -16.65
N GLY A 280 -31.94 21.74 -16.32
CA GLY A 280 -33.38 21.93 -16.56
C GLY A 280 -34.33 21.19 -15.63
N ARG A 281 -33.85 20.54 -14.59
CA ARG A 281 -34.67 19.88 -13.56
C ARG A 281 -34.37 20.47 -12.18
N ARG A 282 -35.38 20.55 -11.32
CA ARG A 282 -35.17 20.93 -9.91
C ARG A 282 -34.14 19.96 -9.28
N PRO A 283 -33.32 20.44 -8.31
CA PRO A 283 -32.48 19.56 -7.55
C PRO A 283 -33.32 18.40 -7.00
N ASP A 284 -33.04 17.19 -7.47
CA ASP A 284 -33.80 16.00 -7.13
C ASP A 284 -32.88 15.07 -6.34
N ILE A 285 -33.07 15.05 -5.03
CA ILE A 285 -32.28 14.23 -4.10
C ILE A 285 -32.39 12.76 -4.49
N GLU A 286 -33.55 12.28 -4.91
CA GLU A 286 -33.77 10.91 -5.35
C GLU A 286 -32.91 10.56 -6.58
N ARG A 287 -32.61 11.54 -7.42
CA ARG A 287 -31.82 11.36 -8.63
C ARG A 287 -30.31 11.29 -8.34
N ASP A 288 -29.85 12.03 -7.32
CA ASP A 288 -28.49 11.93 -6.83
C ASP A 288 -28.24 10.55 -6.21
N GLU A 289 -29.13 10.11 -5.34
CA GLU A 289 -29.10 8.76 -4.75
C GLU A 289 -29.11 7.68 -5.83
N PHE A 290 -30.03 7.79 -6.80
CA PHE A 290 -30.14 6.86 -7.91
C PHE A 290 -28.82 6.76 -8.70
N LEU A 291 -28.20 7.89 -9.08
CA LEU A 291 -26.94 7.92 -9.82
C LEU A 291 -25.83 7.18 -9.06
N PHE A 292 -25.58 7.58 -7.81
CA PHE A 292 -24.47 7.02 -7.03
C PHE A 292 -24.71 5.55 -6.65
N THR A 293 -25.95 5.16 -6.40
CA THR A 293 -26.31 3.75 -6.15
C THR A 293 -26.02 2.90 -7.38
N ARG A 294 -26.39 3.34 -8.59
CA ARG A 294 -26.12 2.59 -9.82
C ARG A 294 -24.63 2.48 -10.14
N ILE A 295 -23.86 3.52 -9.87
CA ILE A 295 -22.39 3.49 -10.00
C ILE A 295 -21.78 2.46 -9.04
N ALA A 296 -22.24 2.44 -7.78
CA ALA A 296 -21.79 1.47 -6.78
C ALA A 296 -22.16 0.02 -7.14
N GLU A 297 -23.41 -0.22 -7.58
CA GLU A 297 -23.86 -1.53 -8.05
C GLU A 297 -23.06 -2.06 -9.26
N ALA A 298 -22.57 -1.15 -10.10
CA ALA A 298 -21.67 -1.48 -11.22
C ALA A 298 -20.22 -1.75 -10.78
N GLY A 299 -19.91 -1.70 -9.48
CA GLY A 299 -18.57 -1.90 -8.94
C GLY A 299 -17.57 -0.82 -9.37
N ILE A 300 -18.03 0.41 -9.61
CA ILE A 300 -17.20 1.54 -10.01
C ILE A 300 -16.96 2.42 -8.79
N SER A 301 -15.69 2.47 -8.34
CA SER A 301 -15.25 3.41 -7.29
C SER A 301 -15.05 4.80 -7.89
N ILE A 302 -15.46 5.82 -7.15
CA ILE A 302 -15.32 7.24 -7.52
C ILE A 302 -14.55 8.00 -6.46
N ASP A 303 -13.82 9.05 -6.87
CA ASP A 303 -13.01 9.89 -5.99
C ASP A 303 -13.15 11.38 -6.37
N MET A 304 -12.66 12.31 -5.56
CA MET A 304 -12.71 13.77 -5.76
C MET A 304 -14.12 14.27 -6.11
N ILE A 305 -15.14 13.86 -5.36
CA ILE A 305 -16.54 14.09 -5.67
C ILE A 305 -16.95 15.54 -5.38
N ASN A 306 -17.44 16.26 -6.40
CA ASN A 306 -18.05 17.58 -6.26
C ASN A 306 -19.52 17.52 -6.68
N ILE A 307 -20.40 17.78 -5.72
CA ILE A 307 -21.87 17.79 -5.93
C ILE A 307 -22.35 19.23 -6.06
N CYS A 308 -22.61 19.67 -7.28
CA CYS A 308 -23.24 20.96 -7.57
C CYS A 308 -24.70 20.75 -7.96
N PRO A 309 -25.61 21.75 -7.80
CA PRO A 309 -27.02 21.60 -8.17
C PRO A 309 -27.25 21.15 -9.61
N GLU A 310 -26.45 21.66 -10.54
CA GLU A 310 -26.62 21.43 -11.99
C GLU A 310 -25.72 20.34 -12.56
N SER A 311 -24.73 19.88 -11.81
CA SER A 311 -23.78 18.85 -12.26
C SER A 311 -23.10 18.11 -11.11
N LYS A 312 -22.75 16.86 -11.36
CA LYS A 312 -21.89 16.06 -10.47
C LYS A 312 -20.56 15.82 -11.19
N VAL A 313 -19.47 16.11 -10.50
CA VAL A 313 -18.12 15.94 -11.05
C VAL A 313 -17.33 15.03 -10.12
N PHE A 314 -16.74 13.99 -10.68
CA PHE A 314 -15.92 13.04 -9.94
C PHE A 314 -14.87 12.41 -10.84
N ILE A 315 -13.93 11.71 -10.28
CA ILE A 315 -12.95 10.94 -11.04
C ILE A 315 -13.13 9.44 -10.84
N VAL A 316 -12.73 8.69 -11.86
CA VAL A 316 -12.68 7.22 -11.85
C VAL A 316 -11.33 6.77 -12.42
N GLU A 317 -10.94 5.54 -12.18
CA GLU A 317 -9.80 4.94 -12.89
C GLU A 317 -10.08 4.89 -14.40
N GLU A 318 -9.06 5.20 -15.22
CA GLU A 318 -9.16 5.21 -16.68
C GLU A 318 -9.73 3.90 -17.26
N ARG A 319 -9.35 2.75 -16.67
CA ARG A 319 -9.87 1.43 -17.08
C ARG A 319 -11.38 1.26 -16.87
N ARG A 320 -12.02 2.09 -16.03
CA ARG A 320 -13.45 2.09 -15.76
C ARG A 320 -14.22 3.09 -16.61
N ARG A 321 -13.53 3.95 -17.38
CA ARG A 321 -14.10 5.03 -18.19
C ARG A 321 -15.21 4.55 -19.11
N GLU A 322 -14.96 3.52 -19.90
CA GLU A 322 -15.95 3.01 -20.85
C GLU A 322 -17.15 2.34 -20.18
N ALA A 323 -16.91 1.63 -19.06
CA ALA A 323 -17.98 1.00 -18.29
C ALA A 323 -18.89 2.07 -17.68
N LEU A 324 -18.33 3.16 -17.16
CA LEU A 324 -19.07 4.29 -16.65
C LEU A 324 -19.86 5.00 -17.76
N ALA A 325 -19.25 5.23 -18.92
CA ALA A 325 -19.94 5.88 -20.05
C ALA A 325 -21.18 5.09 -20.47
N ARG A 326 -21.04 3.78 -20.68
CA ARG A 326 -22.19 2.90 -21.04
C ARG A 326 -23.26 2.89 -19.94
N LEU A 327 -22.89 2.91 -18.67
CA LEU A 327 -23.83 2.98 -17.57
C LEU A 327 -24.64 4.29 -17.63
N LEU A 328 -23.96 5.43 -17.75
CA LEU A 328 -24.60 6.76 -17.79
C LEU A 328 -25.51 6.92 -19.00
N GLU A 329 -25.11 6.42 -20.18
CA GLU A 329 -25.94 6.36 -21.40
C GLU A 329 -27.23 5.54 -21.13
N THR A 330 -27.09 4.35 -20.56
CA THR A 330 -28.23 3.46 -20.25
C THR A 330 -29.21 4.11 -19.28
N LEU A 331 -28.69 4.89 -18.32
CA LEU A 331 -29.50 5.61 -17.34
C LEU A 331 -30.07 6.96 -17.87
N GLY A 332 -29.69 7.36 -19.08
CA GLY A 332 -30.16 8.60 -19.71
C GLY A 332 -29.62 9.87 -19.07
N PHE A 333 -28.38 9.85 -18.56
CA PHE A 333 -27.68 11.03 -18.05
C PHE A 333 -26.85 11.68 -19.15
N ASP A 334 -26.98 12.99 -19.34
CA ASP A 334 -26.02 13.77 -20.11
C ASP A 334 -24.69 13.80 -19.37
N HIS A 335 -23.59 13.46 -20.05
CA HIS A 335 -22.28 13.38 -19.42
C HIS A 335 -21.14 13.73 -20.36
N ASP A 336 -20.03 14.15 -19.77
CA ASP A 336 -18.74 14.31 -20.42
C ASP A 336 -17.68 13.58 -19.59
N ILE A 337 -16.88 12.69 -20.22
CA ILE A 337 -15.83 11.95 -19.55
C ILE A 337 -14.50 12.18 -20.28
N LYS A 338 -13.62 12.95 -19.63
CA LYS A 338 -12.27 13.24 -20.11
C LYS A 338 -11.27 12.26 -19.47
N GLY A 339 -10.67 11.38 -20.27
CA GLY A 339 -9.59 10.49 -19.88
C GLY A 339 -8.21 11.16 -19.94
N GLY A 340 -7.15 10.38 -19.72
CA GLY A 340 -5.77 10.84 -19.78
C GLY A 340 -5.39 11.82 -18.68
N MET A 341 -6.03 11.74 -17.51
CA MET A 341 -5.77 12.61 -16.37
C MET A 341 -4.82 11.95 -15.36
N GLY A 342 -4.18 12.79 -14.54
CA GLY A 342 -3.39 12.37 -13.39
C GLY A 342 -3.76 13.18 -12.15
N LYS A 343 -3.64 12.56 -10.99
CA LYS A 343 -3.86 13.19 -9.69
C LYS A 343 -2.52 13.39 -9.00
N VAL A 344 -2.17 14.63 -8.65
CA VAL A 344 -1.03 14.97 -7.79
C VAL A 344 -1.56 15.40 -6.43
N THR A 345 -0.94 14.91 -5.36
CA THR A 345 -1.39 15.16 -3.98
C THR A 345 -0.25 15.65 -3.12
N VAL A 346 -0.45 16.81 -2.51
CA VAL A 346 0.41 17.39 -1.46
C VAL A 346 -0.03 16.78 -0.12
N ILE A 347 0.89 16.20 0.65
CA ILE A 347 0.62 15.49 1.91
C ILE A 347 1.37 16.16 3.06
N GLY A 348 0.68 16.34 4.19
CA GLY A 348 1.29 16.86 5.41
C GLY A 348 0.33 16.83 6.60
N SER A 349 0.85 16.66 7.80
CA SER A 349 0.07 16.34 9.00
C SER A 349 -0.67 17.52 9.64
N ARG A 350 -0.47 18.76 9.21
CA ARG A 350 -1.00 19.95 9.89
C ARG A 350 -1.50 21.05 8.94
N MET A 351 -2.05 20.69 7.80
CA MET A 351 -2.50 21.67 6.80
C MET A 351 -3.82 22.34 7.19
N ARG A 352 -4.67 21.66 7.97
CA ARG A 352 -5.98 22.20 8.37
C ARG A 352 -5.83 23.46 9.22
N GLY A 353 -6.49 24.52 8.80
CA GLY A 353 -6.47 25.81 9.49
C GLY A 353 -5.23 26.66 9.24
N VAL A 354 -4.32 26.23 8.37
CA VAL A 354 -3.17 27.01 7.94
C VAL A 354 -3.51 27.76 6.64
N PRO A 355 -3.64 29.09 6.67
CA PRO A 355 -3.92 29.88 5.47
C PRO A 355 -2.78 29.77 4.45
N GLY A 356 -3.13 29.70 3.17
CA GLY A 356 -2.17 29.88 2.07
C GLY A 356 -1.59 28.60 1.48
N VAL A 357 -1.82 27.40 2.05
CA VAL A 357 -1.30 26.14 1.47
C VAL A 357 -1.86 25.92 0.06
N MET A 358 -3.19 26.03 -0.12
CA MET A 358 -3.80 25.92 -1.45
C MET A 358 -3.31 27.03 -2.41
N ALA A 359 -3.14 28.25 -1.91
CA ALA A 359 -2.62 29.34 -2.73
C ALA A 359 -1.17 29.09 -3.23
N ARG A 360 -0.33 28.46 -2.41
CA ARG A 360 1.02 28.02 -2.80
C ARG A 360 0.97 26.92 -3.84
N THR A 361 0.11 25.90 -3.62
CA THR A 361 -0.12 24.78 -4.56
C THR A 361 -0.55 25.31 -5.93
N VAL A 362 -1.58 26.17 -5.97
CA VAL A 362 -2.08 26.79 -7.23
C VAL A 362 -0.97 27.61 -7.90
N ARG A 363 -0.25 28.44 -7.15
CA ARG A 363 0.83 29.28 -7.70
C ARG A 363 1.96 28.44 -8.30
N ALA A 364 2.33 27.33 -7.67
CA ALA A 364 3.38 26.45 -8.19
C ALA A 364 2.97 25.82 -9.53
N LEU A 365 1.74 25.32 -9.62
CA LEU A 365 1.21 24.73 -10.84
C LEU A 365 0.99 25.77 -11.94
N ASP A 366 0.48 26.97 -11.59
CA ASP A 366 0.28 28.07 -12.54
C ASP A 366 1.60 28.57 -13.14
N ARG A 367 2.65 28.75 -12.33
CA ARG A 367 4.00 29.09 -12.79
C ARG A 367 4.59 28.05 -13.74
N ALA A 368 4.24 26.78 -13.53
CA ALA A 368 4.61 25.71 -14.44
C ALA A 368 3.71 25.62 -15.68
N GLY A 369 2.69 26.47 -15.82
CA GLY A 369 1.70 26.44 -16.90
C GLY A 369 0.79 25.22 -16.87
N ILE A 370 0.53 24.67 -15.68
CA ILE A 370 -0.26 23.46 -15.49
C ILE A 370 -1.66 23.81 -15.00
N ARG A 371 -2.67 23.45 -15.78
CA ARG A 371 -4.07 23.71 -15.45
C ARG A 371 -4.59 22.69 -14.42
N ILE A 372 -5.19 23.18 -13.35
CA ILE A 372 -5.96 22.37 -12.41
C ILE A 372 -7.38 22.19 -12.96
N HIS A 373 -7.78 20.94 -13.19
CA HIS A 373 -9.13 20.60 -13.69
C HIS A 373 -10.13 20.36 -12.55
N GLN A 374 -9.64 19.91 -11.41
CA GLN A 374 -10.41 19.67 -10.20
C GLN A 374 -9.47 19.65 -9.00
N SER A 375 -9.95 20.01 -7.82
CA SER A 375 -9.21 19.86 -6.58
C SER A 375 -10.11 19.29 -5.49
N SER A 376 -9.49 18.61 -4.53
CA SER A 376 -10.11 18.15 -3.30
C SER A 376 -9.11 18.27 -2.18
N ASP A 377 -9.59 18.60 -0.98
CA ASP A 377 -8.74 18.73 0.19
C ASP A 377 -9.30 17.94 1.39
N SER A 378 -8.40 17.63 2.30
CA SER A 378 -8.70 17.04 3.59
C SER A 378 -7.88 17.75 4.69
N SER A 379 -7.91 17.21 5.90
CA SER A 379 -7.04 17.70 6.97
C SER A 379 -5.56 17.50 6.71
N MET A 380 -5.19 16.55 5.84
CA MET A 380 -3.81 16.12 5.60
C MET A 380 -3.39 16.14 4.13
N THR A 381 -4.32 16.36 3.19
CA THR A 381 -4.03 16.28 1.76
C THR A 381 -4.64 17.44 0.99
N ILE A 382 -3.96 17.86 -0.07
CA ILE A 382 -4.53 18.69 -1.15
C ILE A 382 -4.24 17.95 -2.45
N SER A 383 -5.29 17.48 -3.10
CA SER A 383 -5.22 16.78 -4.38
C SER A 383 -5.63 17.69 -5.52
N CYS A 384 -4.86 17.68 -6.60
CA CYS A 384 -5.14 18.40 -7.84
C CYS A 384 -5.17 17.41 -9.01
N LEU A 385 -6.23 17.46 -9.80
CA LEU A 385 -6.34 16.73 -11.06
C LEU A 385 -5.75 17.58 -12.18
N VAL A 386 -4.78 17.05 -12.88
CA VAL A 386 -4.06 17.70 -13.99
C VAL A 386 -4.06 16.80 -15.21
N GLU A 387 -3.60 17.30 -16.35
CA GLU A 387 -3.39 16.48 -17.54
C GLU A 387 -2.28 15.45 -17.28
N GLY A 388 -2.52 14.18 -17.63
CA GLY A 388 -1.60 13.09 -17.33
C GLY A 388 -0.21 13.28 -17.91
N GLU A 389 -0.10 13.90 -19.10
CA GLU A 389 1.17 14.25 -19.75
C GLU A 389 1.98 15.27 -18.96
N ARG A 390 1.32 16.11 -18.16
CA ARG A 390 1.95 17.15 -17.33
C ARG A 390 2.13 16.73 -15.86
N LEU A 391 1.73 15.49 -15.50
CA LEU A 391 1.74 15.02 -14.11
C LEU A 391 3.14 15.04 -13.49
N SER A 392 4.15 14.59 -14.21
CA SER A 392 5.54 14.59 -13.71
C SER A 392 6.04 16.01 -13.44
N GLU A 393 5.73 16.96 -14.33
CA GLU A 393 6.09 18.36 -14.12
C GLU A 393 5.35 18.96 -12.91
N ALA A 394 4.09 18.55 -12.67
CA ALA A 394 3.32 18.98 -11.50
C ALA A 394 3.97 18.48 -10.20
N VAL A 395 4.42 17.23 -10.16
CA VAL A 395 5.13 16.66 -9.00
C VAL A 395 6.43 17.43 -8.73
N ILE A 396 7.25 17.69 -9.77
CA ILE A 396 8.51 18.46 -9.65
C ILE A 396 8.24 19.88 -9.13
N ALA A 397 7.27 20.58 -9.72
CA ALA A 397 6.95 21.96 -9.34
C ALA A 397 6.49 22.06 -7.87
N LEU A 398 5.66 21.13 -7.42
CA LEU A 398 5.18 21.11 -6.03
C LEU A 398 6.29 20.70 -5.06
N HIS A 399 7.13 19.72 -5.39
CA HIS A 399 8.26 19.30 -4.56
C HIS A 399 9.23 20.47 -4.33
N ALA A 400 9.58 21.21 -5.38
CA ALA A 400 10.43 22.39 -5.31
C ALA A 400 9.77 23.55 -4.53
N GLU A 401 8.47 23.84 -4.77
CA GLU A 401 7.75 24.92 -4.06
C GLU A 401 7.74 24.69 -2.54
N TYR A 402 7.64 23.45 -2.09
CA TYR A 402 7.63 23.11 -0.68
C TYR A 402 9.02 22.85 -0.09
N GLY A 403 10.10 22.90 -0.91
CA GLY A 403 11.49 22.75 -0.48
C GLY A 403 11.79 21.37 0.09
N LEU A 404 11.21 20.32 -0.49
CA LEU A 404 11.31 18.96 0.02
C LEU A 404 12.64 18.27 -0.31
N GLU A 405 13.49 18.93 -1.10
CA GLU A 405 14.86 18.52 -1.40
C GLU A 405 15.86 18.80 -0.28
N LYS A 406 15.52 19.66 0.70
CA LYS A 406 16.44 20.14 1.77
C LYS A 406 16.41 19.27 3.01
#